data_ec08806c18a4df82ab6c06dd9c51a785
#
_entry.id   ec08806c18a4df82ab6c06dd9c51a785
#
_cell.length_a   1.000
_cell.length_b   1.000
_cell.length_c   1.000
_cell.angle_alpha   90.00
_cell.angle_beta   90.00
_cell.angle_gamma   90.00
#
_symmetry.space_group_name_H-M   'P 1'
#
loop_
_entity.id
_entity.type
_entity.pdbx_description
1 polymer ?
#
loop_
_entity_poly.entity_id
_entity_poly.type
_entity_poly.pdbx_seq_one_letter_code
_entity_poly.pdbx_strand_id
1 'polypeptide(L)'
;MSGEGAHLLRVEQLTGGYGAVRVLNGLDFAVDEGEVVVILGANGAGKTTTLRGLSGLIDARGRVAFAGQDMIGWRSERIAAAGIAHVPQGRGTITDLTVDENLRLGAYTRRDGEVVADLERWYDVFPRLAQRRRQAAGSMSGGEQQMLAIARALMARPKLVLLDEPSLGLAPIITQELFRTLGTLNTEQGISMLIVEQNAGLALGIAQRGYVLETGSIVVSGSSDELAGNDDVRRAYLGI
;
A
#
# COMPACT_ATOMS: atom_id res chain seq x y z
N MET A 1 10.23 -29.24 -10.33
CA MET A 1 11.01 -27.98 -10.22
C MET A 1 10.05 -26.91 -10.73
N SER A 2 9.31 -26.33 -9.81
CA SER A 2 8.33 -25.26 -10.09
C SER A 2 9.13 -24.00 -10.43
N GLY A 3 8.88 -23.39 -11.59
CA GLY A 3 9.58 -22.19 -12.01
C GLY A 3 9.42 -21.08 -10.98
N GLU A 4 10.51 -20.67 -10.36
CA GLU A 4 10.58 -19.44 -9.58
C GLU A 4 10.43 -18.26 -10.54
N GLY A 5 9.18 -17.86 -10.80
CA GLY A 5 8.90 -16.57 -11.40
C GLY A 5 9.55 -15.50 -10.50
N ALA A 6 10.29 -14.58 -11.10
CA ALA A 6 10.95 -13.53 -10.32
C ALA A 6 9.87 -12.64 -9.70
N HIS A 7 9.67 -12.74 -8.38
CA HIS A 7 8.76 -11.84 -7.64
C HIS A 7 9.17 -10.38 -7.82
N LEU A 8 8.20 -9.48 -7.92
CA LEU A 8 8.46 -8.03 -7.91
C LEU A 8 9.05 -7.60 -6.56
N LEU A 9 8.45 -8.08 -5.45
CA LEU A 9 8.97 -7.91 -4.09
C LEU A 9 9.11 -9.28 -3.44
N ARG A 10 10.28 -9.59 -2.88
CA ARG A 10 10.54 -10.77 -2.05
C ARG A 10 11.14 -10.36 -0.72
N VAL A 11 10.51 -10.79 0.36
CA VAL A 11 10.91 -10.49 1.73
C VAL A 11 11.24 -11.78 2.44
N GLU A 12 12.46 -11.87 3.00
CA GLU A 12 12.96 -13.05 3.68
C GLU A 12 13.52 -12.64 5.05
N GLN A 13 12.97 -13.28 6.10
CA GLN A 13 13.37 -13.10 7.49
C GLN A 13 13.44 -11.62 7.93
N LEU A 14 12.45 -10.81 7.49
CA LEU A 14 12.41 -9.40 7.84
C LEU A 14 12.18 -9.22 9.34
N THR A 15 13.11 -8.59 9.99
CA THR A 15 13.02 -8.16 11.39
C THR A 15 13.19 -6.65 11.49
N GLY A 16 12.55 -6.02 12.47
CA GLY A 16 12.63 -4.57 12.64
C GLY A 16 11.82 -4.10 13.84
N GLY A 17 11.97 -2.80 14.16
CA GLY A 17 11.27 -2.22 15.29
C GLY A 17 11.71 -0.78 15.58
N TYR A 18 11.52 -0.32 16.81
CA TYR A 18 11.79 1.06 17.22
C TYR A 18 12.73 1.07 18.42
N GLY A 19 13.91 1.64 18.24
CA GLY A 19 14.94 1.64 19.28
C GLY A 19 15.27 0.21 19.75
N ALA A 20 15.09 -0.08 21.03
CA ALA A 20 15.31 -1.40 21.60
C ALA A 20 14.13 -2.38 21.44
N VAL A 21 12.97 -1.89 20.97
CA VAL A 21 11.75 -2.70 20.86
C VAL A 21 11.69 -3.37 19.48
N ARG A 22 11.83 -4.69 19.46
CA ARG A 22 11.62 -5.50 18.25
C ARG A 22 10.12 -5.74 18.05
N VAL A 23 9.61 -5.44 16.86
CA VAL A 23 8.20 -5.62 16.49
C VAL A 23 8.02 -6.72 15.45
N LEU A 24 8.95 -6.84 14.49
CA LEU A 24 8.89 -7.86 13.43
C LEU A 24 9.84 -9.01 13.76
N ASN A 25 9.36 -10.24 13.62
CA ASN A 25 10.01 -11.45 14.10
C ASN A 25 10.36 -12.44 12.97
N GLY A 26 10.89 -11.96 11.85
CA GLY A 26 11.28 -12.80 10.72
C GLY A 26 10.12 -13.05 9.77
N LEU A 27 9.66 -12.02 9.06
CA LEU A 27 8.58 -12.13 8.10
C LEU A 27 9.10 -12.65 6.76
N ASP A 28 8.38 -13.60 6.18
CA ASP A 28 8.60 -14.15 4.84
C ASP A 28 7.35 -13.96 4.01
N PHE A 29 7.41 -13.15 2.94
CA PHE A 29 6.30 -12.94 2.01
C PHE A 29 6.80 -12.41 0.66
N ALA A 30 5.92 -12.44 -0.34
CA ALA A 30 6.24 -11.94 -1.67
C ALA A 30 5.04 -11.23 -2.30
N VAL A 31 5.33 -10.39 -3.31
CA VAL A 31 4.35 -9.74 -4.20
C VAL A 31 4.85 -9.93 -5.63
N ASP A 32 3.98 -10.42 -6.50
CA ASP A 32 4.27 -10.57 -7.93
C ASP A 32 3.92 -9.29 -8.70
N GLU A 33 4.42 -9.17 -9.92
CA GLU A 33 4.06 -8.04 -10.78
C GLU A 33 2.57 -8.08 -11.14
N GLY A 34 1.85 -6.97 -10.98
CA GLY A 34 0.41 -6.88 -11.18
C GLY A 34 -0.44 -7.54 -10.08
N GLU A 35 0.16 -8.01 -8.99
CA GLU A 35 -0.55 -8.65 -7.89
C GLU A 35 -0.99 -7.64 -6.82
N VAL A 36 -2.17 -7.85 -6.23
CA VAL A 36 -2.59 -7.26 -4.97
C VAL A 36 -2.42 -8.28 -3.86
N VAL A 37 -1.55 -7.98 -2.92
CA VAL A 37 -1.32 -8.78 -1.71
C VAL A 37 -1.84 -8.03 -0.50
N VAL A 38 -2.50 -8.72 0.43
CA VAL A 38 -2.97 -8.14 1.68
C VAL A 38 -2.26 -8.76 2.89
N ILE A 39 -1.86 -7.93 3.85
CA ILE A 39 -1.45 -8.39 5.19
C ILE A 39 -2.53 -7.96 6.16
N LEU A 40 -3.24 -8.93 6.71
CA LEU A 40 -4.27 -8.75 7.72
C LEU A 40 -3.66 -8.85 9.12
N GLY A 41 -4.24 -8.15 10.07
CA GLY A 41 -3.81 -8.24 11.46
C GLY A 41 -4.53 -7.23 12.36
N ALA A 42 -4.60 -7.54 13.64
CA ALA A 42 -5.13 -6.62 14.65
C ALA A 42 -4.23 -5.38 14.82
N ASN A 43 -4.73 -4.38 15.55
CA ASN A 43 -3.91 -3.23 15.94
C ASN A 43 -2.71 -3.68 16.79
N GLY A 44 -1.52 -3.18 16.47
CA GLY A 44 -0.28 -3.59 17.13
C GLY A 44 0.35 -4.89 16.60
N ALA A 45 -0.25 -5.57 15.61
CA ALA A 45 0.32 -6.80 15.05
C ALA A 45 1.65 -6.60 14.30
N GLY A 46 1.99 -5.36 13.89
CA GLY A 46 3.23 -5.04 13.16
C GLY A 46 3.00 -4.56 11.72
N LYS A 47 1.76 -4.38 11.26
CA LYS A 47 1.40 -4.00 9.88
C LYS A 47 2.13 -2.74 9.41
N THR A 48 1.91 -1.61 10.07
CA THR A 48 2.59 -0.33 9.77
C THR A 48 4.11 -0.47 9.86
N THR A 49 4.62 -1.24 10.84
CA THR A 49 6.05 -1.48 11.00
C THR A 49 6.63 -2.23 9.81
N THR A 50 5.90 -3.19 9.25
CA THR A 50 6.28 -3.89 8.01
C THR A 50 6.45 -2.91 6.86
N LEU A 51 5.44 -2.06 6.59
CA LEU A 51 5.54 -1.08 5.50
C LEU A 51 6.64 -0.03 5.73
N ARG A 52 6.84 0.40 6.97
CA ARG A 52 7.95 1.31 7.33
C ARG A 52 9.31 0.68 7.12
N GLY A 53 9.46 -0.62 7.42
CA GLY A 53 10.69 -1.38 7.13
C GLY A 53 10.97 -1.44 5.63
N LEU A 54 9.97 -1.75 4.81
CA LEU A 54 10.07 -1.77 3.35
C LEU A 54 10.35 -0.39 2.75
N SER A 55 9.93 0.68 3.42
CA SER A 55 10.12 2.07 2.95
C SER A 55 11.41 2.72 3.48
N GLY A 56 12.25 1.99 4.25
CA GLY A 56 13.48 2.52 4.82
C GLY A 56 13.26 3.61 5.88
N LEU A 57 12.11 3.60 6.55
CA LEU A 57 11.72 4.56 7.59
C LEU A 57 12.06 4.08 9.00
N ILE A 58 12.48 2.83 9.15
CA ILE A 58 12.97 2.22 10.39
C ILE A 58 14.16 1.30 10.06
N ASP A 59 14.97 1.00 11.07
CA ASP A 59 16.01 -0.02 10.95
C ASP A 59 15.36 -1.41 10.79
N ALA A 60 15.67 -2.06 9.69
CA ALA A 60 15.21 -3.41 9.38
C ALA A 60 16.40 -4.29 8.98
N ARG A 61 16.27 -5.60 9.23
CA ARG A 61 17.25 -6.61 8.88
C ARG A 61 16.56 -7.81 8.23
N GLY A 62 17.29 -8.63 7.53
CA GLY A 62 16.82 -9.72 6.72
C GLY A 62 17.20 -9.46 5.27
N ARG A 63 16.42 -9.95 4.33
CA ARG A 63 16.59 -9.69 2.90
C ARG A 63 15.30 -9.13 2.32
N VAL A 64 15.41 -8.04 1.58
CA VAL A 64 14.30 -7.44 0.86
C VAL A 64 14.75 -7.19 -0.58
N ALA A 65 14.35 -8.05 -1.50
CA ALA A 65 14.64 -7.92 -2.91
C ALA A 65 13.45 -7.29 -3.64
N PHE A 66 13.67 -6.18 -4.35
CA PHE A 66 12.69 -5.50 -5.18
C PHE A 66 13.20 -5.37 -6.61
N ALA A 67 12.43 -5.86 -7.58
CA ALA A 67 12.83 -5.92 -8.99
C ALA A 67 14.25 -6.50 -9.17
N GLY A 68 14.57 -7.57 -8.42
CA GLY A 68 15.85 -8.27 -8.45
C GLY A 68 16.99 -7.60 -7.68
N GLN A 69 16.80 -6.46 -7.04
CA GLN A 69 17.82 -5.76 -6.26
C GLN A 69 17.55 -5.85 -4.75
N ASP A 70 18.56 -6.23 -3.96
CA ASP A 70 18.46 -6.18 -2.50
C ASP A 70 18.47 -4.71 -2.04
N MET A 71 17.43 -4.31 -1.29
CA MET A 71 17.26 -2.93 -0.87
C MET A 71 17.33 -2.73 0.65
N ILE A 72 17.73 -3.77 1.42
CA ILE A 72 17.88 -3.59 2.86
C ILE A 72 18.93 -2.50 3.15
N GLY A 73 18.61 -1.60 4.09
CA GLY A 73 19.47 -0.47 4.44
C GLY A 73 19.47 0.68 3.42
N TRP A 74 18.65 0.63 2.37
CA TRP A 74 18.50 1.79 1.49
C TRP A 74 17.75 2.91 2.21
N ARG A 75 18.08 4.16 1.85
CA ARG A 75 17.31 5.33 2.27
C ARG A 75 15.98 5.41 1.50
N SER A 76 14.97 6.00 2.14
CA SER A 76 13.62 6.13 1.59
C SER A 76 13.58 6.79 0.20
N GLU A 77 14.45 7.79 -0.06
CA GLU A 77 14.51 8.47 -1.36
C GLU A 77 14.96 7.52 -2.47
N ARG A 78 15.91 6.62 -2.18
CA ARG A 78 16.39 5.61 -3.12
C ARG A 78 15.31 4.55 -3.38
N ILE A 79 14.57 4.15 -2.35
CA ILE A 79 13.46 3.20 -2.44
C ILE A 79 12.35 3.78 -3.32
N ALA A 80 11.98 5.04 -3.08
CA ALA A 80 11.00 5.75 -3.90
C ALA A 80 11.44 5.85 -5.37
N ALA A 81 12.72 6.20 -5.61
CA ALA A 81 13.29 6.29 -6.95
C ALA A 81 13.36 4.92 -7.67
N ALA A 82 13.43 3.81 -6.93
CA ALA A 82 13.36 2.45 -7.49
C ALA A 82 11.94 2.05 -7.94
N GLY A 83 10.91 2.79 -7.51
CA GLY A 83 9.51 2.59 -7.93
C GLY A 83 8.60 2.03 -6.84
N ILE A 84 8.92 2.22 -5.55
CA ILE A 84 8.01 1.92 -4.44
C ILE A 84 7.41 3.24 -3.95
N ALA A 85 6.07 3.35 -3.98
CA ALA A 85 5.35 4.45 -3.35
C ALA A 85 4.68 3.98 -2.05
N HIS A 86 4.70 4.81 -1.02
CA HIS A 86 4.08 4.51 0.26
C HIS A 86 3.01 5.55 0.60
N VAL A 87 1.78 5.09 0.79
CA VAL A 87 0.66 5.87 1.34
C VAL A 87 0.55 5.50 2.82
N PRO A 88 0.99 6.38 3.74
CA PRO A 88 0.99 6.06 5.16
C PRO A 88 -0.40 6.15 5.76
N GLN A 89 -0.60 5.50 6.90
CA GLN A 89 -1.76 5.70 7.76
C GLN A 89 -1.95 7.20 8.05
N GLY A 90 -3.18 7.69 8.02
CA GLY A 90 -3.47 9.11 8.23
C GLY A 90 -3.32 9.99 6.98
N ARG A 91 -3.29 9.35 5.77
CA ARG A 91 -3.36 9.98 4.44
C ARG A 91 -2.09 10.67 3.97
N GLY A 92 -1.34 11.35 4.84
CA GLY A 92 -0.11 12.06 4.53
C GLY A 92 -0.27 13.18 3.48
N THR A 93 -1.48 13.70 3.24
CA THR A 93 -1.72 14.85 2.37
C THR A 93 -1.12 16.13 2.98
N ILE A 94 -0.62 17.02 2.13
CA ILE A 94 -0.13 18.33 2.58
C ILE A 94 -1.33 19.26 2.58
N THR A 95 -1.84 19.57 3.78
CA THR A 95 -3.12 20.25 4.01
C THR A 95 -3.18 21.66 3.43
N ASP A 96 -2.05 22.37 3.42
CA ASP A 96 -1.95 23.76 2.98
C ASP A 96 -1.82 23.88 1.45
N LEU A 97 -1.46 22.80 0.77
CA LEU A 97 -1.41 22.74 -0.68
C LEU A 97 -2.79 22.41 -1.26
N THR A 98 -3.04 22.92 -2.47
CA THR A 98 -4.20 22.53 -3.28
C THR A 98 -4.12 21.07 -3.71
N VAL A 99 -5.21 20.53 -4.23
CA VAL A 99 -5.27 19.20 -4.86
C VAL A 99 -4.23 19.10 -5.98
N ASP A 100 -4.19 20.08 -6.91
CA ASP A 100 -3.26 20.07 -8.04
C ASP A 100 -1.81 20.10 -7.58
N GLU A 101 -1.48 20.94 -6.59
CA GLU A 101 -0.11 21.01 -6.03
C GLU A 101 0.30 19.72 -5.33
N ASN A 102 -0.61 19.09 -4.57
CA ASN A 102 -0.37 17.77 -3.97
C ASN A 102 -0.03 16.72 -5.03
N LEU A 103 -0.82 16.65 -6.12
CA LEU A 103 -0.58 15.70 -7.21
C LEU A 103 0.76 15.96 -7.91
N ARG A 104 1.06 17.22 -8.25
CA ARG A 104 2.35 17.59 -8.89
C ARG A 104 3.55 17.23 -8.02
N LEU A 105 3.42 17.38 -6.69
CA LEU A 105 4.47 16.99 -5.76
C LEU A 105 4.76 15.47 -5.82
N GLY A 106 3.74 14.64 -6.09
CA GLY A 106 3.92 13.20 -6.31
C GLY A 106 4.83 12.87 -7.49
N ALA A 107 4.93 13.76 -8.48
CA ALA A 107 5.80 13.62 -9.63
C ALA A 107 7.18 14.30 -9.46
N TYR A 108 7.54 14.76 -8.25
CA TYR A 108 8.75 15.58 -8.02
C TYR A 108 10.05 14.93 -8.51
N THR A 109 10.18 13.62 -8.40
CA THR A 109 11.39 12.89 -8.83
C THR A 109 11.45 12.61 -10.33
N ARG A 110 10.35 12.82 -11.06
CA ARG A 110 10.25 12.54 -12.51
C ARG A 110 10.95 13.60 -13.34
N ARG A 111 11.45 13.19 -14.50
CA ARG A 111 12.14 14.06 -15.47
C ARG A 111 11.54 13.94 -16.88
N ASP A 112 10.46 13.15 -17.04
CA ASP A 112 9.74 13.01 -18.30
C ASP A 112 8.75 14.20 -18.53
N GLY A 113 8.28 14.34 -19.75
CA GLY A 113 7.31 15.38 -20.14
C GLY A 113 5.85 15.03 -19.92
N GLU A 114 5.54 13.88 -19.27
CA GLU A 114 4.17 13.31 -19.24
C GLU A 114 3.40 13.65 -17.96
N VAL A 115 3.96 14.46 -17.06
CA VAL A 115 3.32 14.81 -15.77
C VAL A 115 1.94 15.42 -15.96
N VAL A 116 1.74 16.26 -17.00
CA VAL A 116 0.45 16.89 -17.27
C VAL A 116 -0.59 15.86 -17.75
N ALA A 117 -0.17 14.94 -18.61
CA ALA A 117 -1.04 13.86 -19.09
C ALA A 117 -1.47 12.94 -17.94
N ASP A 118 -0.56 12.62 -17.02
CA ASP A 118 -0.88 11.82 -15.84
C ASP A 118 -1.81 12.56 -14.87
N LEU A 119 -1.65 13.86 -14.71
CA LEU A 119 -2.59 14.66 -13.91
C LEU A 119 -4.02 14.52 -14.45
N GLU A 120 -4.23 14.70 -15.75
CA GLU A 120 -5.56 14.56 -16.35
C GLU A 120 -6.08 13.11 -16.20
N ARG A 121 -5.23 12.10 -16.44
CA ARG A 121 -5.58 10.70 -16.20
C ARG A 121 -6.05 10.44 -14.77
N TRP A 122 -5.37 10.94 -13.77
CA TRP A 122 -5.79 10.75 -12.37
C TRP A 122 -7.02 11.56 -12.01
N TYR A 123 -7.28 12.67 -12.68
CA TYR A 123 -8.54 13.39 -12.55
C TYR A 123 -9.72 12.63 -13.15
N ASP A 124 -9.50 11.87 -14.23
CA ASP A 124 -10.53 10.99 -14.80
C ASP A 124 -10.85 9.82 -13.86
N VAL A 125 -9.82 9.21 -13.25
CA VAL A 125 -9.99 8.13 -12.25
C VAL A 125 -10.63 8.64 -10.95
N PHE A 126 -10.34 9.87 -10.54
CA PHE A 126 -10.83 10.49 -9.31
C PHE A 126 -11.61 11.80 -9.61
N PRO A 127 -12.85 11.73 -10.14
CA PRO A 127 -13.59 12.92 -10.59
C PRO A 127 -13.83 13.96 -9.48
N ARG A 128 -13.93 13.54 -8.21
CA ARG A 128 -14.06 14.46 -7.07
C ARG A 128 -12.81 15.33 -6.90
N LEU A 129 -11.63 14.80 -7.18
CA LEU A 129 -10.38 15.59 -7.17
C LEU A 129 -10.37 16.59 -8.32
N ALA A 130 -10.84 16.19 -9.50
CA ALA A 130 -10.94 17.07 -10.66
C ALA A 130 -11.81 18.31 -10.37
N GLN A 131 -12.95 18.12 -9.72
CA GLN A 131 -13.87 19.21 -9.33
C GLN A 131 -13.25 20.17 -8.31
N ARG A 132 -12.24 19.75 -7.57
CA ARG A 132 -11.63 20.45 -6.43
C ARG A 132 -10.17 20.82 -6.67
N ARG A 133 -9.68 20.85 -7.91
CA ARG A 133 -8.26 21.06 -8.28
C ARG A 133 -7.58 22.19 -7.51
N ARG A 134 -8.31 23.31 -7.31
CA ARG A 134 -7.80 24.54 -6.66
C ARG A 134 -8.13 24.63 -5.17
N GLN A 135 -8.82 23.64 -4.62
CA GLN A 135 -9.19 23.63 -3.20
C GLN A 135 -8.00 23.12 -2.36
N ALA A 136 -7.79 23.74 -1.20
CA ALA A 136 -6.79 23.27 -0.23
C ALA A 136 -7.16 21.89 0.29
N ALA A 137 -6.21 20.95 0.33
CA ALA A 137 -6.44 19.56 0.71
C ALA A 137 -6.99 19.43 2.15
N GLY A 138 -6.60 20.34 3.06
CA GLY A 138 -7.08 20.35 4.44
C GLY A 138 -8.58 20.58 4.60
N SER A 139 -9.24 21.21 3.59
CA SER A 139 -10.69 21.46 3.62
C SER A 139 -11.53 20.32 2.99
N MET A 140 -10.89 19.25 2.53
CA MET A 140 -11.55 18.11 1.92
C MET A 140 -12.01 17.10 2.98
N SER A 141 -13.04 16.32 2.64
CA SER A 141 -13.46 15.18 3.48
C SER A 141 -12.34 14.15 3.62
N GLY A 142 -12.43 13.31 4.67
CA GLY A 142 -11.44 12.27 4.90
C GLY A 142 -11.27 11.29 3.74
N GLY A 143 -12.36 10.92 3.07
CA GLY A 143 -12.30 10.06 1.89
C GLY A 143 -11.64 10.73 0.69
N GLU A 144 -11.94 12.00 0.44
CA GLU A 144 -11.30 12.77 -0.64
C GLU A 144 -9.79 12.95 -0.39
N GLN A 145 -9.39 13.19 0.87
CA GLN A 145 -7.97 13.25 1.24
C GLN A 145 -7.27 11.90 1.03
N GLN A 146 -7.96 10.77 1.32
CA GLN A 146 -7.42 9.43 1.07
C GLN A 146 -7.23 9.16 -0.42
N MET A 147 -8.24 9.52 -1.25
CA MET A 147 -8.11 9.42 -2.71
C MET A 147 -6.98 10.30 -3.25
N LEU A 148 -6.82 11.52 -2.69
CA LEU A 148 -5.72 12.42 -3.05
C LEU A 148 -4.35 11.84 -2.69
N ALA A 149 -4.21 11.21 -1.52
CA ALA A 149 -2.95 10.57 -1.11
C ALA A 149 -2.56 9.44 -2.06
N ILE A 150 -3.53 8.61 -2.47
CA ILE A 150 -3.32 7.52 -3.43
C ILE A 150 -2.97 8.08 -4.81
N ALA A 151 -3.76 9.01 -5.33
CA ALA A 151 -3.50 9.65 -6.63
C ALA A 151 -2.10 10.31 -6.66
N ARG A 152 -1.69 10.98 -5.58
CA ARG A 152 -0.35 11.55 -5.44
C ARG A 152 0.74 10.49 -5.51
N ALA A 153 0.55 9.35 -4.84
CA ALA A 153 1.50 8.24 -4.89
C ALA A 153 1.63 7.68 -6.32
N LEU A 154 0.51 7.59 -7.04
CA LEU A 154 0.47 7.11 -8.43
C LEU A 154 1.11 8.07 -9.44
N MET A 155 1.20 9.37 -9.12
CA MET A 155 1.93 10.36 -9.95
C MET A 155 3.42 10.01 -10.11
N ALA A 156 4.02 9.26 -9.19
CA ALA A 156 5.39 8.78 -9.31
C ALA A 156 5.54 7.63 -10.34
N ARG A 157 4.45 7.09 -10.91
CA ARG A 157 4.42 5.86 -11.72
C ARG A 157 5.12 4.69 -11.03
N PRO A 158 4.71 4.35 -9.81
CA PRO A 158 5.37 3.30 -9.05
C PRO A 158 5.12 1.92 -9.65
N LYS A 159 6.08 0.99 -9.46
CA LYS A 159 5.91 -0.43 -9.75
C LYS A 159 5.13 -1.14 -8.64
N LEU A 160 5.25 -0.64 -7.39
CA LEU A 160 4.57 -1.16 -6.21
C LEU A 160 4.05 -0.02 -5.35
N VAL A 161 2.78 -0.10 -4.96
CA VAL A 161 2.16 0.83 -4.00
C VAL A 161 1.97 0.12 -2.66
N LEU A 162 2.52 0.68 -1.60
CA LEU A 162 2.30 0.25 -0.22
C LEU A 162 1.18 1.09 0.38
N LEU A 163 0.13 0.46 0.89
CA LEU A 163 -1.06 1.13 1.45
C LEU A 163 -1.24 0.73 2.92
N ASP A 164 -1.10 1.71 3.82
CA ASP A 164 -1.18 1.51 5.27
C ASP A 164 -2.58 1.88 5.79
N GLU A 165 -3.40 0.86 6.04
CA GLU A 165 -4.80 0.97 6.52
C GLU A 165 -5.61 2.03 5.75
N PRO A 166 -5.72 1.91 4.42
CA PRO A 166 -6.32 2.94 3.57
C PRO A 166 -7.80 3.20 3.90
N SER A 167 -8.49 2.27 4.56
CA SER A 167 -9.90 2.40 4.93
C SER A 167 -10.12 3.06 6.29
N LEU A 168 -9.08 3.27 7.09
CA LEU A 168 -9.20 3.72 8.48
C LEU A 168 -9.91 5.08 8.60
N GLY A 169 -10.98 5.10 9.40
CA GLY A 169 -11.75 6.33 9.68
C GLY A 169 -12.58 6.83 8.51
N LEU A 170 -12.84 5.98 7.51
CA LEU A 170 -13.75 6.27 6.39
C LEU A 170 -15.14 5.71 6.66
N ALA A 171 -16.16 6.38 6.13
CA ALA A 171 -17.52 5.84 6.13
C ALA A 171 -17.61 4.59 5.24
N PRO A 172 -18.46 3.61 5.57
CA PRO A 172 -18.53 2.32 4.84
C PRO A 172 -18.70 2.46 3.33
N ILE A 173 -19.51 3.39 2.87
CA ILE A 173 -19.72 3.64 1.44
C ILE A 173 -18.46 4.13 0.74
N ILE A 174 -17.68 4.99 1.40
CA ILE A 174 -16.40 5.52 0.89
C ILE A 174 -15.34 4.42 0.87
N THR A 175 -15.33 3.55 1.89
CA THR A 175 -14.44 2.39 1.94
C THR A 175 -14.70 1.44 0.77
N GLN A 176 -15.97 1.15 0.46
CA GLN A 176 -16.33 0.32 -0.69
C GLN A 176 -15.91 0.98 -2.02
N GLU A 177 -16.13 2.28 -2.18
CA GLU A 177 -15.69 3.05 -3.35
C GLU A 177 -14.17 2.99 -3.51
N LEU A 178 -13.42 3.15 -2.42
CA LEU A 178 -11.96 3.07 -2.38
C LEU A 178 -11.46 1.70 -2.87
N PHE A 179 -11.92 0.60 -2.25
CA PHE A 179 -11.47 -0.74 -2.65
C PHE A 179 -11.89 -1.09 -4.08
N ARG A 180 -13.05 -0.67 -4.55
CA ARG A 180 -13.44 -0.82 -5.96
C ARG A 180 -12.46 -0.10 -6.88
N THR A 181 -12.09 1.15 -6.55
CA THR A 181 -11.12 1.92 -7.33
C THR A 181 -9.74 1.25 -7.34
N LEU A 182 -9.25 0.75 -6.19
CA LEU A 182 -7.98 0.02 -6.11
C LEU A 182 -8.02 -1.26 -6.96
N GLY A 183 -9.12 -2.03 -6.91
CA GLY A 183 -9.32 -3.20 -7.76
C GLY A 183 -9.29 -2.85 -9.26
N THR A 184 -9.97 -1.79 -9.67
CA THR A 184 -9.94 -1.30 -11.06
C THR A 184 -8.53 -0.88 -11.48
N LEU A 185 -7.80 -0.16 -10.64
CA LEU A 185 -6.40 0.23 -10.90
C LEU A 185 -5.48 -0.98 -11.08
N ASN A 186 -5.69 -2.04 -10.31
CA ASN A 186 -4.95 -3.28 -10.48
C ASN A 186 -5.31 -3.98 -11.79
N THR A 187 -6.61 -4.23 -12.05
CA THR A 187 -7.06 -5.03 -13.19
C THR A 187 -6.85 -4.34 -14.55
N GLU A 188 -7.06 -3.02 -14.62
CA GLU A 188 -6.98 -2.27 -15.88
C GLU A 188 -5.57 -1.69 -16.14
N GLN A 189 -4.80 -1.42 -15.09
CA GLN A 189 -3.51 -0.74 -15.21
C GLN A 189 -2.32 -1.58 -14.73
N GLY A 190 -2.58 -2.79 -14.19
CA GLY A 190 -1.54 -3.70 -13.73
C GLY A 190 -0.74 -3.20 -12.53
N ILE A 191 -1.31 -2.28 -11.71
CA ILE A 191 -0.60 -1.70 -10.56
C ILE A 191 -0.49 -2.75 -9.47
N SER A 192 0.75 -3.11 -9.09
CA SER A 192 1.01 -4.01 -7.96
C SER A 192 0.78 -3.27 -6.64
N MET A 193 0.15 -3.94 -5.67
CA MET A 193 -0.16 -3.32 -4.37
C MET A 193 0.14 -4.28 -3.21
N LEU A 194 0.70 -3.74 -2.15
CA LEU A 194 0.76 -4.39 -0.84
C LEU A 194 -0.08 -3.55 0.13
N ILE A 195 -1.19 -4.11 0.57
CA ILE A 195 -2.16 -3.44 1.44
C ILE A 195 -2.07 -4.05 2.83
N VAL A 196 -1.87 -3.25 3.85
CA VAL A 196 -2.06 -3.72 5.22
C VAL A 196 -3.39 -3.19 5.74
N GLU A 197 -4.22 -4.07 6.31
CA GLU A 197 -5.59 -3.76 6.72
C GLU A 197 -6.02 -4.54 7.95
N GLN A 198 -7.00 -3.99 8.65
CA GLN A 198 -7.74 -4.71 9.69
C GLN A 198 -9.09 -5.21 9.13
N ASN A 199 -9.70 -4.48 8.19
CA ASN A 199 -10.95 -4.87 7.54
C ASN A 199 -10.68 -5.89 6.41
N ALA A 200 -10.74 -7.18 6.75
CA ALA A 200 -10.40 -8.24 5.83
C ALA A 200 -11.37 -8.36 4.64
N GLY A 201 -12.67 -8.13 4.83
CA GLY A 201 -13.68 -8.45 3.83
C GLY A 201 -13.47 -7.73 2.50
N LEU A 202 -13.26 -6.41 2.53
CA LEU A 202 -13.04 -5.64 1.31
C LEU A 202 -11.64 -5.82 0.75
N ALA A 203 -10.63 -5.98 1.62
CA ALA A 203 -9.25 -6.15 1.19
C ALA A 203 -9.05 -7.49 0.47
N LEU A 204 -9.57 -8.59 1.02
CA LEU A 204 -9.56 -9.91 0.36
C LEU A 204 -10.35 -9.92 -0.93
N GLY A 205 -11.42 -9.11 -1.05
CA GLY A 205 -12.25 -9.03 -2.25
C GLY A 205 -11.53 -8.51 -3.51
N ILE A 206 -10.38 -7.86 -3.36
CA ILE A 206 -9.55 -7.36 -4.48
C ILE A 206 -8.17 -8.02 -4.54
N ALA A 207 -7.75 -8.74 -3.51
CA ALA A 207 -6.44 -9.37 -3.43
C ALA A 207 -6.44 -10.75 -4.10
N GLN A 208 -5.29 -11.18 -4.61
CA GLN A 208 -5.06 -12.54 -5.08
C GLN A 208 -4.54 -13.43 -3.96
N ARG A 209 -3.74 -12.86 -3.04
CA ARG A 209 -3.08 -13.58 -1.95
C ARG A 209 -3.05 -12.72 -0.68
N GLY A 210 -3.01 -13.39 0.47
CA GLY A 210 -2.90 -12.70 1.74
C GLY A 210 -2.06 -13.43 2.77
N TYR A 211 -1.72 -12.68 3.80
CA TYR A 211 -0.99 -13.11 4.99
C TYR A 211 -1.69 -12.59 6.23
N VAL A 212 -1.73 -13.38 7.29
CA VAL A 212 -2.23 -12.96 8.60
C VAL A 212 -1.05 -12.73 9.52
N LEU A 213 -0.93 -11.52 10.03
CA LEU A 213 0.15 -11.08 10.91
C LEU A 213 -0.36 -10.98 12.35
N GLU A 214 0.28 -11.72 13.25
CA GLU A 214 0.02 -11.65 14.70
C GLU A 214 1.33 -11.48 15.46
N THR A 215 1.38 -10.50 16.32
CA THR A 215 2.53 -10.22 17.20
C THR A 215 3.88 -10.26 16.46
N GLY A 216 3.92 -9.64 15.27
CA GLY A 216 5.13 -9.53 14.45
C GLY A 216 5.53 -10.78 13.68
N SER A 217 4.66 -11.79 13.59
CA SER A 217 4.92 -13.03 12.84
C SER A 217 3.75 -13.37 11.91
N ILE A 218 4.03 -13.92 10.73
CA ILE A 218 3.00 -14.45 9.84
C ILE A 218 2.55 -15.79 10.37
N VAL A 219 1.26 -15.94 10.66
CA VAL A 219 0.66 -17.15 11.22
C VAL A 219 -0.15 -17.96 10.21
N VAL A 220 -0.72 -17.29 9.20
CA VAL A 220 -1.47 -17.91 8.11
C VAL A 220 -1.11 -17.21 6.79
N SER A 221 -1.03 -17.97 5.72
CA SER A 221 -0.86 -17.43 4.35
C SER A 221 -1.61 -18.30 3.35
N GLY A 222 -2.09 -17.72 2.27
CA GLY A 222 -2.80 -18.44 1.21
C GLY A 222 -3.41 -17.50 0.17
N SER A 223 -4.15 -18.06 -0.77
CA SER A 223 -4.98 -17.30 -1.68
C SER A 223 -6.09 -16.57 -0.91
N SER A 224 -6.65 -15.52 -1.50
CA SER A 224 -7.76 -14.78 -0.90
C SER A 224 -8.96 -15.67 -0.60
N ASP A 225 -9.26 -16.64 -1.48
CA ASP A 225 -10.37 -17.60 -1.28
C ASP A 225 -10.10 -18.54 -0.10
N GLU A 226 -8.88 -19.05 0.04
CA GLU A 226 -8.48 -19.89 1.18
C GLU A 226 -8.58 -19.12 2.49
N LEU A 227 -8.13 -17.85 2.53
CA LEU A 227 -8.22 -17.02 3.72
C LEU A 227 -9.67 -16.64 4.05
N ALA A 228 -10.49 -16.33 3.05
CA ALA A 228 -11.91 -16.05 3.25
C ALA A 228 -12.71 -17.27 3.71
N GLY A 229 -12.25 -18.48 3.38
CA GLY A 229 -12.81 -19.75 3.83
C GLY A 229 -12.29 -20.25 5.19
N ASN A 230 -11.23 -19.65 5.70
CA ASN A 230 -10.60 -20.09 6.96
C ASN A 230 -11.40 -19.61 8.18
N ASP A 231 -11.84 -20.54 9.03
CA ASP A 231 -12.69 -20.24 10.18
C ASP A 231 -12.04 -19.33 11.23
N ASP A 232 -10.73 -19.42 11.42
CA ASP A 232 -10.02 -18.56 12.37
C ASP A 232 -9.91 -17.14 11.83
N VAL A 233 -9.61 -16.98 10.53
CA VAL A 233 -9.59 -15.67 9.85
C VAL A 233 -10.99 -15.04 9.85
N ARG A 234 -12.03 -15.84 9.60
CA ARG A 234 -13.43 -15.38 9.61
C ARG A 234 -13.84 -14.84 10.97
N ARG A 235 -13.58 -15.60 12.02
CA ARG A 235 -13.89 -15.18 13.41
C ARG A 235 -13.10 -13.96 13.85
N ALA A 236 -11.81 -13.89 13.52
CA ALA A 236 -10.95 -12.80 13.98
C ALA A 236 -11.12 -11.49 13.18
N TYR A 237 -11.39 -11.57 11.87
CA TYR A 237 -11.27 -10.43 10.95
C TYR A 237 -12.50 -10.18 10.05
N LEU A 238 -13.41 -11.15 9.88
CA LEU A 238 -14.62 -10.99 9.05
C LEU A 238 -15.90 -10.79 9.86
N GLY A 239 -15.85 -11.02 11.18
CA GLY A 239 -17.00 -10.79 12.09
C GLY A 239 -18.14 -11.78 11.92
N ILE A 240 -17.87 -12.98 11.41
CA ILE A 240 -18.83 -14.07 11.16
C ILE A 240 -18.34 -15.40 11.70
#